data_4e334159cc8ed088fadd02b41b8f8ac4
#
_entry.id   4e334159cc8ed088fadd02b41b8f8ac4
#
_cell.length_a   1.000
_cell.length_b   1.000
_cell.length_c   1.000
_cell.angle_alpha   90.00
_cell.angle_beta   90.00
_cell.angle_gamma   90.00
#
_symmetry.space_group_name_H-M   'P 1'
#
loop_
_entity.id
_entity.type
_entity.pdbx_description
1 polymer ?
#
loop_
_entity_poly.entity_id
_entity_poly.type
_entity_poly.pdbx_seq_one_letter_code
_entity_poly.pdbx_strand_id
1 'polypeptide(L)' 'MEEAKRLLEDTDMSIKEVCSDVGYSDPNYFSRNFKKYAGVTPTEAREKRRGN' A
#
# COMPACT_ATOMS: atom_id res chain seq x y z
N MET A 1 -5.05 7.51 2.59
CA MET A 1 -4.89 6.16 2.02
C MET A 1 -5.08 6.09 0.51
N GLU A 2 -5.77 7.02 -0.04
CA GLU A 2 -5.98 7.02 -1.49
C GLU A 2 -4.65 7.12 -2.23
N GLU A 3 -3.76 7.97 -1.76
CA GLU A 3 -2.46 8.10 -2.39
C GLU A 3 -1.63 6.83 -2.26
N ALA A 4 -1.70 6.17 -1.10
CA ALA A 4 -0.97 4.93 -0.91
C ALA A 4 -1.46 3.87 -1.90
N LYS A 5 -2.77 3.79 -2.09
CA LYS A 5 -3.33 2.84 -3.04
C LYS A 5 -2.84 3.13 -4.45
N ARG A 6 -2.82 4.39 -4.83
CA ARG A 6 -2.35 4.79 -6.15
C ARG A 6 -0.88 4.45 -6.34
N LEU A 7 -0.07 4.73 -5.34
CA LEU A 7 1.36 4.42 -5.43
C LEU A 7 1.61 2.93 -5.56
N LEU A 8 0.85 2.12 -4.84
CA LEU A 8 1.00 0.68 -4.92
C LEU A 8 0.57 0.14 -6.28
N GLU A 9 -0.43 0.75 -6.88
CA GLU A 9 -0.98 0.27 -8.15
C GLU A 9 -0.25 0.84 -9.35
N ASP A 10 0.26 2.06 -9.25
CA ASP A 10 0.81 2.77 -10.41
C ASP A 10 2.32 2.87 -10.44
N THR A 11 3.01 2.51 -9.36
CA THR A 11 4.47 2.64 -9.31
C THR A 11 5.10 1.34 -8.85
N ASP A 12 6.42 1.28 -8.97
CA ASP A 12 7.20 0.14 -8.50
C ASP A 12 7.75 0.35 -7.09
N MET A 13 7.27 1.37 -6.38
CA MET A 13 7.71 1.61 -5.01
C MET A 13 7.41 0.40 -4.14
N SER A 14 8.34 0.09 -3.24
CA SER A 14 8.10 -1.00 -2.30
C SER A 14 7.01 -0.57 -1.30
N ILE A 15 6.41 -1.56 -0.65
CA ILE A 15 5.39 -1.27 0.36
C ILE A 15 5.97 -0.41 1.46
N LYS A 16 7.21 -0.70 1.85
CA LYS A 16 7.88 0.08 2.87
C LYS A 16 8.07 1.53 2.44
N GLU A 17 8.43 1.73 1.18
CA GLU A 17 8.60 3.07 0.65
C GLU A 17 7.29 3.83 0.61
N VAL A 18 6.22 3.16 0.20
CA VAL A 18 4.89 3.78 0.17
C VAL A 18 4.48 4.17 1.58
N CYS A 19 4.67 3.27 2.53
CA CYS A 19 4.35 3.52 3.93
C CYS A 19 5.02 4.80 4.42
N SER A 20 6.31 4.91 4.16
CA SER A 20 7.08 6.07 4.58
C SER A 20 6.64 7.34 3.85
N ASP A 21 6.38 7.21 2.56
CA ASP A 21 6.01 8.36 1.74
C ASP A 21 4.71 9.00 2.18
N VAL A 22 3.76 8.19 2.63
CA VAL A 22 2.48 8.72 3.07
C VAL A 22 2.46 9.04 4.57
N GLY A 23 3.62 8.99 5.22
CA GLY A 23 3.74 9.49 6.59
C GLY A 23 3.53 8.49 7.69
N TYR A 24 3.57 7.22 7.41
CA TYR A 24 3.47 6.18 8.43
C TYR A 24 4.85 5.69 8.84
N SER A 25 5.07 5.56 10.15
CA SER A 25 6.34 5.06 10.64
C SER A 25 6.30 3.56 10.95
N ASP A 26 5.10 3.01 11.09
CA ASP A 26 4.92 1.59 11.43
C ASP A 26 4.23 0.87 10.28
N PRO A 27 4.96 -0.02 9.58
CA PRO A 27 4.35 -0.75 8.45
C PRO A 27 3.15 -1.61 8.85
N ASN A 28 3.16 -2.16 10.07
CA ASN A 28 2.03 -2.97 10.52
C ASN A 28 0.78 -2.14 10.69
N TYR A 29 0.95 -0.96 11.26
CA TYR A 29 -0.17 -0.05 11.45
C TYR A 29 -0.69 0.41 10.09
N PHE A 30 0.23 0.73 9.19
CA PHE A 30 -0.13 1.13 7.84
C PHE A 30 -0.94 0.04 7.15
N SER A 31 -0.47 -1.21 7.23
CA SER A 31 -1.15 -2.33 6.58
C SER A 31 -2.57 -2.50 7.09
N ARG A 32 -2.77 -2.38 8.39
CA ARG A 32 -4.10 -2.51 8.97
C ARG A 32 -5.03 -1.44 8.46
N ASN A 33 -4.56 -0.21 8.46
CA ASN A 33 -5.39 0.90 7.99
C ASN A 33 -5.65 0.81 6.51
N PHE A 34 -4.66 0.39 5.75
CA PHE A 34 -4.83 0.22 4.32
C PHE A 34 -5.90 -0.83 4.02
N LYS A 35 -5.85 -1.95 4.72
CA LYS A 35 -6.83 -3.00 4.51
C LYS A 35 -8.23 -2.53 4.84
N LYS A 36 -8.38 -1.75 5.89
CA LYS A 36 -9.68 -1.17 6.23
C LYS A 36 -10.20 -0.28 5.12
N TYR A 37 -9.32 0.48 4.52
CA TYR A 37 -9.71 1.42 3.48
C TYR A 37 -9.97 0.72 2.15
N ALA A 38 -9.07 -0.14 1.74
CA ALA A 38 -9.08 -0.72 0.39
C ALA A 38 -9.71 -2.10 0.32
N GLY A 39 -9.92 -2.75 1.45
CA GLY A 39 -10.46 -4.10 1.47
C GLY A 39 -9.42 -5.18 1.23
N VAL A 40 -8.19 -4.82 0.94
CA VAL A 40 -7.09 -5.75 0.73
C VAL A 40 -5.84 -5.19 1.39
N THR A 41 -4.88 -6.06 1.67
CA THR A 41 -3.60 -5.60 2.24
C THR A 41 -2.77 -4.90 1.18
N PRO A 42 -1.78 -4.10 1.60
CA PRO A 42 -0.88 -3.48 0.63
C PRO A 42 -0.16 -4.49 -0.26
N THR A 43 0.20 -5.63 0.31
CA THR A 43 0.84 -6.70 -0.46
C THR A 43 -0.10 -7.22 -1.54
N GLU A 44 -1.35 -7.44 -1.17
CA GLU A 44 -2.35 -7.91 -2.13
C GLU A 44 -2.61 -6.87 -3.23
N ALA A 45 -2.62 -5.61 -2.86
CA ALA A 45 -2.80 -4.55 -3.84
C ALA A 45 -1.65 -4.52 -4.84
N ARG A 46 -0.42 -4.73 -4.35
CA ARG A 46 0.75 -4.76 -5.22
C ARG A 46 0.72 -5.98 -6.13
N GLU A 47 0.31 -7.12 -5.61
CA GLU A 47 0.23 -8.33 -6.41
C GLU A 47 -0.81 -8.21 -7.50
N LYS A 48 -1.88 -7.48 -7.22
CA LYS A 48 -2.91 -7.23 -8.22
C LYS A 48 -2.32 -6.51 -9.42
N ARG A 49 -1.41 -5.57 -9.17
CA ARG A 49 -0.73 -4.86 -10.24
C ARG A 49 0.14 -5.80 -11.06
N ARG A 50 0.81 -6.72 -10.39
CA ARG A 50 1.71 -7.66 -11.06
C ARG A 50 0.97 -8.82 -11.71
N GLY A 51 -0.22 -9.09 -11.23
CA GLY A 51 -0.97 -10.27 -11.64
C GLY A 51 -1.57 -10.20 -13.02
N ASN A 52 -1.36 -9.11 -13.69
CA ASN A 52 -1.92 -8.99 -15.05
C ASN A 52 -0.97 -9.45 -16.11
#